data_2a511aea28fb6e9704e180d154aaf0f5
#
_entry.id   2a511aea28fb6e9704e180d154aaf0f5
#
_cell.length_a   1.000
_cell.length_b   1.000
_cell.length_c   1.000
_cell.angle_alpha   90.00
_cell.angle_beta   90.00
_cell.angle_gamma   90.00
#
_symmetry.space_group_name_H-M   'P 1'
#
loop_
_entity.id
_entity.type
_entity.pdbx_description
1 polymer ?
#
loop_
_entity_poly.entity_id
_entity_poly.type
_entity_poly.pdbx_seq_one_letter_code
_entity_poly.pdbx_strand_id
1 'polypeptide(L)'
;LFSPDKRYGTWRRLWVALARAEHRLGLPVTDEQVAQLEAHVDDEIDYAAVAEWEKKLRHDVMAHIHVYGESCPDAAGIIHLGATSCYVTDNADIMIYRDALLHIRSELVSVIAALCDFAYKYRAMPTLGYTHFQPAQLVTVGKRACLWAQDFLLDLDELNFVIDNLLFHGCRGTTGTDASFLSLFDGD
;
A
#
# COMPACT_ATOMS: atom_id res chain seq x y z
N LEU A 1 -4.90 7.93 -4.21
CA LEU A 1 -4.35 6.68 -3.71
C LEU A 1 -3.66 5.86 -4.82
N PHE A 2 -4.27 5.69 -5.97
CA PHE A 2 -3.77 4.83 -7.06
C PHE A 2 -3.20 5.62 -8.25
N SER A 3 -2.74 6.86 -8.03
CA SER A 3 -2.09 7.65 -9.07
C SER A 3 -0.68 7.12 -9.37
N PRO A 4 -0.15 7.40 -10.57
CA PRO A 4 1.25 7.14 -10.90
C PRO A 4 2.22 7.75 -9.87
N ASP A 5 1.99 9.02 -9.45
CA ASP A 5 2.85 9.70 -8.48
C ASP A 5 2.89 8.97 -7.13
N LYS A 6 1.74 8.49 -6.64
CA LYS A 6 1.71 7.69 -5.40
C LYS A 6 2.47 6.40 -5.57
N ARG A 7 2.29 5.69 -6.68
CA ARG A 7 2.94 4.41 -6.95
C ARG A 7 4.45 4.57 -7.05
N TYR A 8 4.90 5.41 -7.93
CA TYR A 8 6.34 5.55 -8.23
C TYR A 8 7.09 6.36 -7.15
N GLY A 9 6.41 7.28 -6.48
CA GLY A 9 6.95 7.90 -5.26
C GLY A 9 7.14 6.87 -4.14
N THR A 10 6.26 5.88 -4.03
CA THR A 10 6.45 4.77 -3.09
C THR A 10 7.65 3.89 -3.47
N TRP A 11 7.92 3.66 -4.77
CA TRP A 11 9.15 2.99 -5.21
C TRP A 11 10.41 3.72 -4.75
N ARG A 12 10.47 5.04 -4.92
CA ARG A 12 11.60 5.85 -4.45
C ARG A 12 11.83 5.68 -2.94
N ARG A 13 10.76 5.70 -2.15
CA ARG A 13 10.85 5.47 -0.68
C ARG A 13 11.36 4.07 -0.34
N LEU A 14 10.99 3.05 -1.10
CA LEU A 14 11.51 1.70 -0.93
C LEU A 14 12.99 1.62 -1.29
N TRP A 15 13.46 2.30 -2.33
CA TRP A 15 14.89 2.36 -2.66
C TRP A 15 15.69 3.10 -1.59
N VAL A 16 15.17 4.19 -1.04
CA VAL A 16 15.80 4.86 0.12
C VAL A 16 15.90 3.90 1.31
N ALA A 17 14.82 3.16 1.59
CA ALA A 17 14.81 2.19 2.69
C ALA A 17 15.83 1.05 2.46
N LEU A 18 15.98 0.58 1.24
CA LEU A 18 16.97 -0.43 0.85
C LEU A 18 18.40 0.10 1.07
N ALA A 19 18.72 1.26 0.52
CA ALA A 19 20.04 1.87 0.66
C ALA A 19 20.42 2.11 2.13
N ARG A 20 19.47 2.57 2.95
CA ARG A 20 19.67 2.71 4.41
C ARG A 20 19.97 1.38 5.08
N ALA A 21 19.27 0.32 4.69
CA ALA A 21 19.47 -1.01 5.26
C ALA A 21 20.85 -1.56 4.87
N GLU A 22 21.22 -1.45 3.62
CA GLU A 22 22.52 -1.88 3.07
C GLU A 22 23.69 -1.15 3.73
N HIS A 23 23.57 0.19 3.88
CA HIS A 23 24.53 0.99 4.62
C HIS A 23 24.72 0.49 6.07
N ARG A 24 23.60 0.25 6.79
CA ARG A 24 23.64 -0.24 8.18
C ARG A 24 24.28 -1.63 8.31
N LEU A 25 24.11 -2.45 7.29
CA LEU A 25 24.66 -3.81 7.23
C LEU A 25 26.13 -3.83 6.75
N GLY A 26 26.72 -2.68 6.45
CA GLY A 26 28.14 -2.56 6.12
C GLY A 26 28.48 -2.77 4.65
N LEU A 27 27.49 -2.78 3.75
CA LEU A 27 27.77 -2.71 2.32
C LEU A 27 28.40 -1.35 1.95
N PRO A 28 29.10 -1.24 0.81
CA PRO A 28 29.78 -0.01 0.40
C PRO A 28 28.78 1.05 -0.13
N VAL A 29 27.78 1.37 0.69
CA VAL A 29 26.82 2.45 0.51
C VAL A 29 27.17 3.54 1.52
N THR A 30 27.43 4.77 1.06
CA THR A 30 27.86 5.87 1.93
C THR A 30 26.70 6.68 2.49
N ASP A 31 26.94 7.41 3.58
CA ASP A 31 25.97 8.36 4.16
C ASP A 31 25.56 9.43 3.14
N GLU A 32 26.49 9.91 2.32
CA GLU A 32 26.25 10.92 1.30
C GLU A 32 25.31 10.41 0.21
N GLN A 33 25.49 9.14 -0.22
CA GLN A 33 24.60 8.51 -1.20
C GLN A 33 23.18 8.37 -0.65
N VAL A 34 23.02 7.91 0.59
CA VAL A 34 21.73 7.82 1.26
C VAL A 34 21.09 9.20 1.37
N ALA A 35 21.83 10.20 1.83
CA ALA A 35 21.35 11.58 1.97
C ALA A 35 20.92 12.17 0.61
N GLN A 36 21.64 11.87 -0.48
CA GLN A 36 21.26 12.31 -1.81
C GLN A 36 19.93 11.69 -2.27
N LEU A 37 19.72 10.39 -2.06
CA LEU A 37 18.44 9.74 -2.35
C LEU A 37 17.29 10.35 -1.52
N GLU A 38 17.52 10.61 -0.25
CA GLU A 38 16.53 11.22 0.64
C GLU A 38 16.14 12.62 0.20
N ALA A 39 17.12 13.42 -0.23
CA ALA A 39 16.86 14.80 -0.67
C ALA A 39 15.95 14.88 -1.91
N HIS A 40 15.99 13.86 -2.77
CA HIS A 40 15.26 13.82 -4.04
C HIS A 40 14.10 12.81 -4.07
N VAL A 41 13.74 12.22 -2.93
CA VAL A 41 12.71 11.17 -2.86
C VAL A 41 11.31 11.66 -3.24
N ASP A 42 11.00 12.90 -2.94
CA ASP A 42 9.70 13.53 -3.17
C ASP A 42 9.71 14.50 -4.37
N ASP A 43 10.80 14.58 -5.15
CA ASP A 43 10.86 15.37 -6.37
C ASP A 43 9.84 14.89 -7.41
N GLU A 44 9.34 15.82 -8.21
CA GLU A 44 8.47 15.50 -9.34
C GLU A 44 9.13 14.49 -10.28
N ILE A 45 8.33 13.52 -10.75
CA ILE A 45 8.81 12.47 -11.65
C ILE A 45 8.65 12.92 -13.10
N ASP A 46 9.75 12.98 -13.85
CA ASP A 46 9.70 13.22 -15.28
C ASP A 46 9.24 11.96 -16.03
N TYR A 47 7.91 11.85 -16.21
CA TYR A 47 7.31 10.72 -16.95
C TYR A 47 7.68 10.68 -18.42
N ALA A 48 8.06 11.82 -19.04
CA ALA A 48 8.51 11.82 -20.41
C ALA A 48 9.88 11.15 -20.51
N ALA A 49 10.81 11.48 -19.61
CA ALA A 49 12.10 10.82 -19.50
C ALA A 49 11.95 9.32 -19.18
N VAL A 50 11.05 8.96 -18.24
CA VAL A 50 10.74 7.56 -17.93
C VAL A 50 10.29 6.80 -19.17
N ALA A 51 9.36 7.35 -19.97
CA ALA A 51 8.87 6.71 -21.17
C ALA A 51 9.96 6.50 -22.24
N GLU A 52 10.90 7.46 -22.38
CA GLU A 52 12.03 7.31 -23.28
C GLU A 52 13.02 6.24 -22.81
N TRP A 53 13.27 6.14 -21.50
CA TRP A 53 14.10 5.07 -20.95
C TRP A 53 13.43 3.71 -21.07
N GLU A 54 12.12 3.60 -20.77
CA GLU A 54 11.37 2.35 -20.89
C GLU A 54 11.35 1.83 -22.34
N LYS A 55 11.21 2.73 -23.32
CA LYS A 55 11.28 2.39 -24.74
C LYS A 55 12.64 1.78 -25.13
N LYS A 56 13.73 2.24 -24.50
CA LYS A 56 15.09 1.73 -24.74
C LYS A 56 15.34 0.41 -24.03
N LEU A 57 14.97 0.35 -22.75
CA LEU A 57 15.32 -0.76 -21.85
C LEU A 57 14.25 -1.87 -21.85
N ARG A 58 13.01 -1.54 -22.25
CA ARG A 58 11.83 -2.42 -22.18
C ARG A 58 11.60 -2.96 -20.77
N HIS A 59 11.83 -2.10 -19.78
CA HIS A 59 11.75 -2.44 -18.36
C HIS A 59 11.41 -1.20 -17.55
N ASP A 60 10.22 -1.18 -16.96
CA ASP A 60 9.68 -0.04 -16.23
C ASP A 60 10.49 0.34 -14.99
N VAL A 61 10.81 -0.63 -14.14
CA VAL A 61 11.59 -0.39 -12.91
C VAL A 61 12.95 0.20 -13.23
N MET A 62 13.65 -0.34 -14.26
CA MET A 62 14.94 0.19 -14.68
C MET A 62 14.83 1.61 -15.26
N ALA A 63 13.77 1.93 -15.99
CA ALA A 63 13.52 3.28 -16.48
C ALA A 63 13.38 4.29 -15.32
N HIS A 64 12.63 3.95 -14.30
CA HIS A 64 12.50 4.77 -13.09
C HIS A 64 13.79 4.90 -12.30
N ILE A 65 14.62 3.85 -12.24
CA ILE A 65 15.95 3.90 -11.62
C ILE A 65 16.86 4.91 -12.35
N HIS A 66 16.87 4.88 -13.68
CA HIS A 66 17.66 5.83 -14.47
C HIS A 66 17.23 7.27 -14.22
N VAL A 67 15.94 7.57 -14.29
CA VAL A 67 15.41 8.93 -14.06
C VAL A 67 15.69 9.40 -12.62
N TYR A 68 15.56 8.54 -11.63
CA TYR A 68 15.90 8.88 -10.24
C TYR A 68 17.40 9.07 -10.08
N GLY A 69 18.21 8.26 -10.74
CA GLY A 69 19.68 8.39 -10.75
C GLY A 69 20.19 9.67 -11.39
N GLU A 70 19.47 10.25 -12.36
CA GLU A 70 19.81 11.55 -12.95
C GLU A 70 19.75 12.68 -11.89
N SER A 71 18.82 12.61 -10.94
CA SER A 71 18.75 13.51 -9.79
C SER A 71 19.75 13.15 -8.68
N CYS A 72 20.23 11.92 -8.67
CA CYS A 72 21.10 11.36 -7.61
C CYS A 72 22.36 10.72 -8.20
N PRO A 73 23.25 11.49 -8.88
CA PRO A 73 24.35 10.93 -9.66
C PRO A 73 25.35 10.10 -8.83
N ASP A 74 25.63 10.48 -7.58
CA ASP A 74 26.55 9.75 -6.71
C ASP A 74 25.92 8.44 -6.18
N ALA A 75 24.60 8.40 -6.09
CA ALA A 75 23.84 7.24 -5.62
C ALA A 75 23.28 6.37 -6.75
N ALA A 76 23.38 6.78 -8.01
CA ALA A 76 22.75 6.09 -9.15
C ALA A 76 23.09 4.59 -9.21
N GLY A 77 24.32 4.21 -8.85
CA GLY A 77 24.80 2.83 -8.89
C GLY A 77 24.26 1.93 -7.77
N ILE A 78 23.65 2.52 -6.71
CA ILE A 78 23.19 1.75 -5.54
C ILE A 78 21.67 1.78 -5.35
N ILE A 79 20.91 2.46 -6.19
CA ILE A 79 19.46 2.65 -6.02
C ILE A 79 18.71 1.32 -5.85
N HIS A 80 19.10 0.28 -6.57
CA HIS A 80 18.41 -1.01 -6.61
C HIS A 80 19.37 -2.18 -6.38
N LEU A 81 20.40 -1.95 -5.58
CA LEU A 81 21.47 -2.90 -5.37
C LEU A 81 20.92 -4.22 -4.79
N GLY A 82 21.29 -5.33 -5.38
CA GLY A 82 20.87 -6.68 -4.96
C GLY A 82 19.39 -7.01 -5.10
N ALA A 83 18.53 -6.02 -5.26
CA ALA A 83 17.09 -6.24 -5.31
C ALA A 83 16.61 -6.69 -6.70
N THR A 84 15.47 -7.34 -6.73
CA THR A 84 14.69 -7.61 -7.94
C THR A 84 13.53 -6.62 -8.08
N SER A 85 12.95 -6.50 -9.28
CA SER A 85 11.82 -5.60 -9.54
C SER A 85 10.65 -5.81 -8.57
N CYS A 86 10.34 -7.06 -8.18
CA CYS A 86 9.30 -7.39 -7.21
C CYS A 86 9.50 -6.73 -5.85
N TYR A 87 10.72 -6.36 -5.48
CA TYR A 87 10.96 -5.62 -4.25
C TYR A 87 10.17 -4.31 -4.20
N VAL A 88 10.20 -3.52 -5.25
CA VAL A 88 9.47 -2.24 -5.29
C VAL A 88 8.03 -2.41 -5.78
N THR A 89 7.78 -3.25 -6.79
CA THR A 89 6.43 -3.40 -7.34
C THR A 89 5.46 -3.96 -6.31
N ASP A 90 5.79 -5.10 -5.72
CA ASP A 90 4.87 -5.84 -4.86
C ASP A 90 4.75 -5.18 -3.49
N ASN A 91 5.86 -4.73 -2.90
CA ASN A 91 5.82 -4.07 -1.60
C ASN A 91 5.19 -2.68 -1.67
N ALA A 92 5.34 -1.93 -2.78
CA ALA A 92 4.64 -0.67 -2.96
C ALA A 92 3.13 -0.89 -3.09
N ASP A 93 2.69 -1.92 -3.82
CA ASP A 93 1.28 -2.25 -3.93
C ASP A 93 0.68 -2.59 -2.55
N ILE A 94 1.40 -3.33 -1.70
CA ILE A 94 0.96 -3.61 -0.31
C ILE A 94 0.82 -2.32 0.51
N MET A 95 1.77 -1.38 0.40
CA MET A 95 1.67 -0.09 1.10
C MET A 95 0.45 0.72 0.63
N ILE A 96 0.21 0.76 -0.68
CA ILE A 96 -0.92 1.46 -1.29
C ILE A 96 -2.24 0.79 -0.89
N TYR A 97 -2.31 -0.55 -0.90
CA TYR A 97 -3.50 -1.29 -0.46
C TYR A 97 -3.80 -1.02 1.01
N ARG A 98 -2.78 -0.99 1.87
CA ARG A 98 -2.95 -0.65 3.28
C ARG A 98 -3.55 0.75 3.45
N ASP A 99 -3.03 1.74 2.73
CA ASP A 99 -3.56 3.11 2.75
C ASP A 99 -5.04 3.14 2.27
N ALA A 100 -5.37 2.37 1.22
CA ALA A 100 -6.73 2.28 0.69
C ALA A 100 -7.69 1.60 1.68
N LEU A 101 -7.26 0.51 2.33
CA LEU A 101 -8.06 -0.19 3.34
C LEU A 101 -8.31 0.69 4.57
N LEU A 102 -7.32 1.48 5.00
CA LEU A 102 -7.48 2.46 6.07
C LEU A 102 -8.51 3.55 5.72
N HIS A 103 -8.53 3.99 4.46
CA HIS A 103 -9.54 4.93 3.98
C HIS A 103 -10.94 4.29 3.99
N ILE A 104 -11.09 3.09 3.44
CA ILE A 104 -12.35 2.34 3.46
C ILE A 104 -12.84 2.13 4.90
N ARG A 105 -11.94 1.80 5.83
CA ARG A 105 -12.28 1.67 7.25
C ARG A 105 -12.87 2.96 7.82
N SER A 106 -12.31 4.11 7.50
CA SER A 106 -12.83 5.41 7.95
C SER A 106 -14.25 5.67 7.44
N GLU A 107 -14.48 5.38 6.15
CA GLU A 107 -15.82 5.52 5.55
C GLU A 107 -16.84 4.55 6.18
N LEU A 108 -16.43 3.29 6.38
CA LEU A 108 -17.27 2.27 7.00
C LEU A 108 -17.69 2.65 8.43
N VAL A 109 -16.76 3.16 9.23
CA VAL A 109 -17.06 3.67 10.59
C VAL A 109 -18.07 4.81 10.53
N SER A 110 -17.95 5.71 9.56
CA SER A 110 -18.91 6.82 9.36
C SER A 110 -20.32 6.30 9.01
N VAL A 111 -20.41 5.29 8.16
CA VAL A 111 -21.69 4.64 7.79
C VAL A 111 -22.32 3.95 9.01
N ILE A 112 -21.52 3.21 9.79
CA ILE A 112 -22.01 2.54 11.01
C ILE A 112 -22.55 3.57 12.00
N ALA A 113 -21.83 4.67 12.23
CA ALA A 113 -22.27 5.75 13.12
C ALA A 113 -23.62 6.34 12.66
N ALA A 114 -23.74 6.66 11.37
CA ALA A 114 -24.99 7.18 10.80
C ALA A 114 -26.16 6.19 10.93
N LEU A 115 -25.92 4.89 10.74
CA LEU A 115 -26.92 3.84 10.95
C LEU A 115 -27.33 3.71 12.42
N CYS A 116 -26.39 3.83 13.35
CA CYS A 116 -26.68 3.81 14.78
C CYS A 116 -27.57 5.00 15.19
N ASP A 117 -27.24 6.21 14.73
CA ASP A 117 -28.04 7.41 14.98
C ASP A 117 -29.45 7.27 14.38
N PHE A 118 -29.55 6.76 13.16
CA PHE A 118 -30.85 6.48 12.52
C PHE A 118 -31.62 5.42 13.31
N ALA A 119 -31.00 4.33 13.69
CA ALA A 119 -31.64 3.27 14.48
C ALA A 119 -32.18 3.79 15.82
N TYR A 120 -31.40 4.60 16.52
CA TYR A 120 -31.80 5.22 17.77
C TYR A 120 -32.96 6.19 17.57
N LYS A 121 -32.92 7.05 16.55
CA LYS A 121 -33.99 8.01 16.21
C LYS A 121 -35.31 7.30 15.96
N TYR A 122 -35.34 6.18 15.26
CA TYR A 122 -36.53 5.46 14.85
C TYR A 122 -36.76 4.17 15.65
N ARG A 123 -36.17 4.04 16.82
CA ARG A 123 -36.27 2.85 17.68
C ARG A 123 -37.70 2.49 18.12
N ALA A 124 -38.59 3.48 18.21
CA ALA A 124 -40.00 3.30 18.61
C ALA A 124 -40.98 3.41 17.42
N MET A 125 -40.49 3.63 16.19
CA MET A 125 -41.34 3.75 15.01
C MET A 125 -41.77 2.37 14.52
N PRO A 126 -43.07 2.00 14.65
CA PRO A 126 -43.53 0.69 14.24
C PRO A 126 -43.58 0.56 12.71
N THR A 127 -43.30 -0.62 12.23
CA THR A 127 -43.43 -0.99 10.81
C THR A 127 -43.78 -2.48 10.70
N LEU A 128 -44.46 -2.86 9.62
CA LEU A 128 -44.86 -4.21 9.39
C LEU A 128 -43.67 -5.08 8.91
N GLY A 129 -43.45 -6.21 9.57
CA GLY A 129 -42.57 -7.26 9.11
C GLY A 129 -43.26 -8.18 8.11
N TYR A 130 -42.50 -8.76 7.23
CA TYR A 130 -42.96 -9.71 6.21
C TYR A 130 -42.13 -11.00 6.26
N THR A 131 -42.82 -12.14 6.05
CA THR A 131 -42.17 -13.43 5.80
C THR A 131 -42.89 -14.09 4.63
N HIS A 132 -42.14 -14.74 3.74
CA HIS A 132 -42.71 -15.40 2.56
C HIS A 132 -43.64 -14.49 1.75
N PHE A 133 -43.29 -13.21 1.60
CA PHE A 133 -44.09 -12.17 0.93
C PHE A 133 -45.49 -11.90 1.57
N GLN A 134 -45.71 -12.32 2.81
CA GLN A 134 -46.95 -12.10 3.55
C GLN A 134 -46.71 -11.24 4.79
N PRO A 135 -47.68 -10.41 5.19
CA PRO A 135 -47.65 -9.69 6.44
C PRO A 135 -47.41 -10.63 7.62
N ALA A 136 -46.49 -10.26 8.47
CA ALA A 136 -46.17 -10.99 9.69
C ALA A 136 -46.33 -10.06 10.91
N GLN A 137 -45.36 -10.06 11.82
CA GLN A 137 -45.44 -9.29 13.05
C GLN A 137 -44.91 -7.86 12.87
N LEU A 138 -45.32 -6.96 13.75
CA LEU A 138 -44.77 -5.62 13.86
C LEU A 138 -43.33 -5.69 14.35
N VAL A 139 -42.52 -4.87 13.74
CA VAL A 139 -41.15 -4.57 14.15
C VAL A 139 -40.98 -3.05 14.22
N THR A 140 -39.77 -2.53 14.46
CA THR A 140 -39.51 -1.10 14.37
C THR A 140 -38.53 -0.78 13.21
N VAL A 141 -38.61 0.44 12.70
CA VAL A 141 -37.68 0.93 11.68
C VAL A 141 -36.24 0.93 12.22
N GLY A 142 -36.05 1.33 13.48
CA GLY A 142 -34.75 1.29 14.13
C GLY A 142 -34.18 -0.13 14.22
N LYS A 143 -35.02 -1.13 14.52
CA LYS A 143 -34.57 -2.55 14.55
C LYS A 143 -34.07 -3.02 13.19
N ARG A 144 -34.68 -2.60 12.08
CA ARG A 144 -34.18 -2.93 10.73
C ARG A 144 -32.81 -2.32 10.46
N ALA A 145 -32.60 -1.07 10.87
CA ALA A 145 -31.30 -0.42 10.72
C ALA A 145 -30.20 -1.11 11.54
N CYS A 146 -30.52 -1.66 12.71
CA CYS A 146 -29.59 -2.44 13.52
C CYS A 146 -29.09 -3.71 12.79
N LEU A 147 -29.91 -4.34 11.94
CA LEU A 147 -29.47 -5.51 11.18
C LEU A 147 -28.37 -5.11 10.17
N TRP A 148 -28.56 -4.00 9.46
CA TRP A 148 -27.55 -3.50 8.53
C TRP A 148 -26.30 -3.01 9.25
N ALA A 149 -26.45 -2.33 10.40
CA ALA A 149 -25.31 -1.93 11.21
C ALA A 149 -24.51 -3.13 11.73
N GLN A 150 -25.18 -4.24 12.05
CA GLN A 150 -24.52 -5.47 12.47
C GLN A 150 -23.69 -6.09 11.34
N ASP A 151 -24.23 -6.14 10.12
CA ASP A 151 -23.48 -6.65 8.97
C ASP A 151 -22.20 -5.82 8.73
N PHE A 152 -22.31 -4.49 8.76
CA PHE A 152 -21.14 -3.61 8.63
C PHE A 152 -20.15 -3.71 9.81
N LEU A 153 -20.61 -4.05 11.01
CA LEU A 153 -19.69 -4.33 12.13
C LEU A 153 -18.88 -5.60 11.90
N LEU A 154 -19.48 -6.65 11.34
CA LEU A 154 -18.77 -7.85 10.94
C LEU A 154 -17.75 -7.55 9.83
N ASP A 155 -18.16 -6.77 8.83
CA ASP A 155 -17.24 -6.31 7.78
C ASP A 155 -16.06 -5.49 8.35
N LEU A 156 -16.31 -4.66 9.37
CA LEU A 156 -15.27 -3.87 10.04
C LEU A 156 -14.26 -4.76 10.77
N ASP A 157 -14.73 -5.82 11.43
CA ASP A 157 -13.85 -6.79 12.11
C ASP A 157 -12.96 -7.51 11.09
N GLU A 158 -13.51 -7.98 9.96
CA GLU A 158 -12.75 -8.61 8.87
C GLU A 158 -11.75 -7.62 8.25
N LEU A 159 -12.17 -6.37 8.02
CA LEU A 159 -11.30 -5.33 7.48
C LEU A 159 -10.11 -5.04 8.40
N ASN A 160 -10.34 -4.93 9.71
CA ASN A 160 -9.27 -4.75 10.69
C ASN A 160 -8.32 -5.95 10.69
N PHE A 161 -8.86 -7.18 10.64
CA PHE A 161 -8.03 -8.38 10.55
C PHE A 161 -7.12 -8.37 9.31
N VAL A 162 -7.66 -7.99 8.14
CA VAL A 162 -6.85 -7.89 6.91
C VAL A 162 -5.77 -6.83 7.04
N ILE A 163 -6.09 -5.63 7.56
CA ILE A 163 -5.13 -4.53 7.73
C ILE A 163 -3.98 -4.95 8.66
N ASP A 164 -4.31 -5.62 9.77
CA ASP A 164 -3.33 -6.01 10.80
C ASP A 164 -2.43 -7.17 10.35
N ASN A 165 -2.91 -7.97 9.38
CA ASN A 165 -2.18 -9.12 8.85
C ASN A 165 -1.59 -8.90 7.45
N LEU A 166 -1.63 -7.68 6.92
CA LEU A 166 -1.06 -7.33 5.63
C LEU A 166 0.46 -7.20 5.75
N LEU A 167 1.19 -8.24 5.32
CA LEU A 167 2.64 -8.34 5.43
C LEU A 167 3.32 -8.00 4.10
N PHE A 168 4.55 -7.49 4.18
CA PHE A 168 5.40 -7.31 3.00
C PHE A 168 5.83 -8.65 2.40
N HIS A 169 6.05 -8.64 1.07
CA HIS A 169 6.58 -9.81 0.35
C HIS A 169 8.10 -9.97 0.53
N GLY A 170 8.77 -8.96 1.07
CA GLY A 170 10.22 -8.98 1.30
C GLY A 170 11.04 -8.63 0.07
N CYS A 171 12.30 -9.08 0.05
CA CYS A 171 13.29 -8.67 -0.96
C CYS A 171 13.91 -9.83 -1.75
N ARG A 172 13.41 -11.05 -1.58
CA ARG A 172 13.92 -12.23 -2.31
C ARG A 172 13.77 -12.08 -3.82
N GLY A 173 14.67 -12.74 -4.58
CA GLY A 173 14.63 -12.75 -6.03
C GLY A 173 13.35 -13.36 -6.61
N THR A 174 13.15 -13.23 -7.92
CA THR A 174 11.95 -13.68 -8.64
C THR A 174 11.66 -15.18 -8.44
N THR A 175 12.68 -15.98 -8.18
CA THR A 175 12.57 -17.41 -7.87
C THR A 175 12.45 -17.72 -6.37
N GLY A 176 12.31 -16.69 -5.53
CA GLY A 176 12.16 -16.83 -4.08
C GLY A 176 13.43 -17.19 -3.33
N THR A 177 14.60 -16.83 -3.87
CA THR A 177 15.91 -17.09 -3.25
C THR A 177 16.60 -15.78 -2.83
N ASP A 178 17.52 -15.87 -1.88
CA ASP A 178 18.34 -14.76 -1.42
C ASP A 178 19.67 -14.65 -2.19
N ALA A 179 19.81 -15.32 -3.35
CA ALA A 179 21.08 -15.50 -4.06
C ALA A 179 21.81 -14.19 -4.39
N SER A 180 21.09 -13.13 -4.77
CA SER A 180 21.72 -11.83 -5.07
C SER A 180 22.26 -11.15 -3.81
N PHE A 181 21.54 -11.19 -2.70
CA PHE A 181 21.99 -10.64 -1.43
C PHE A 181 23.12 -11.48 -0.83
N LEU A 182 23.03 -12.81 -0.87
CA LEU A 182 24.15 -13.67 -0.45
C LEU A 182 25.42 -13.37 -1.25
N SER A 183 25.30 -13.08 -2.55
CA SER A 183 26.45 -12.66 -3.35
C SER A 183 27.00 -11.28 -2.93
N LEU A 184 26.15 -10.33 -2.54
CA LEU A 184 26.56 -9.02 -2.06
C LEU A 184 27.26 -9.07 -0.68
N PHE A 185 26.85 -10.01 0.16
CA PHE A 185 27.39 -10.20 1.52
C PHE A 185 28.43 -11.32 1.61
N ASP A 186 29.03 -11.74 0.47
CA ASP A 186 30.05 -12.79 0.43
C ASP A 186 29.61 -14.11 1.09
N GLY A 187 28.32 -14.37 1.11
CA GLY A 187 27.70 -15.61 1.65
C GLY A 187 27.32 -15.54 3.14
N ASP A 188 27.41 -14.36 3.76
CA ASP A 188 27.01 -14.13 5.18
C ASP A 188 25.51 -13.82 5.33
#